data_7ce58ef5005a0849d474c9c273f5ec17
#
_entry.id   7ce58ef5005a0849d474c9c273f5ec17
#
_cell.length_a   1.000
_cell.length_b   1.000
_cell.length_c   1.000
_cell.angle_alpha   90.00
_cell.angle_beta   90.00
_cell.angle_gamma   90.00
#
_symmetry.space_group_name_H-M   'P 1'
#
loop_
_entity.id
_entity.type
_entity.pdbx_description
1 polymer ?
#
loop_
_entity_poly.entity_id
_entity_poly.type
_entity_poly.pdbx_seq_one_letter_code
_entity_poly.pdbx_strand_id
1 'polypeptide(L)'
;LVDAKRSAIYFLLFSGTDPLLKSEKEKEKFSSYESSFFNEDKMINYITYEDTNIKKKVKIKDGTALKIVKRFKISKEKITNDLEKFGVIISRDALVESLGNPYIMVLPSVPKGKNPIEVLSSDKTYRHAATVVESYLTALQYDVLVPAQQAALETLNMAQMGISDREEDYAYQLALSIGSDIYIEFSGSEEDAGYGTKKYSINIRAYETTTARLLGSETGYSRGRKGELMVSVEEAMNDAIDKILSRIRSYWVKDLNQGVQYKLVFDISTDFDEDEVEEIQFALMDAIEDLSKKSKENIITNQTMDYLVWCDAGKYNKSSKAYRFLKKYFKKEGTNGVLRKVNVNRKMIILKVDYE
;
A
#
# COMPACT_ATOMS: atom_id res chain seq x y z
N LEU A 1 9.73 -26.62 26.07
CA LEU A 1 8.70 -25.67 25.56
C LEU A 1 9.33 -24.35 25.11
N VAL A 2 10.39 -23.86 25.74
CA VAL A 2 11.11 -22.65 25.38
C VAL A 2 11.56 -22.70 23.91
N ASP A 3 12.21 -23.78 23.48
CA ASP A 3 12.64 -23.97 22.10
C ASP A 3 11.50 -23.97 21.09
N ALA A 4 10.31 -24.47 21.47
CA ALA A 4 9.15 -24.45 20.59
C ALA A 4 8.62 -23.02 20.40
N LYS A 5 8.62 -22.20 21.45
CA LYS A 5 8.27 -20.79 21.40
C LYS A 5 9.27 -20.02 20.54
N ARG A 6 10.57 -20.23 20.79
CA ARG A 6 11.67 -19.64 20.02
C ARG A 6 11.54 -19.98 18.53
N SER A 7 11.32 -21.25 18.20
CA SER A 7 11.16 -21.71 16.82
C SER A 7 9.96 -21.06 16.12
N ALA A 8 8.84 -20.89 16.84
CA ALA A 8 7.65 -20.25 16.28
C ALA A 8 7.87 -18.75 16.01
N ILE A 9 8.55 -18.04 16.92
CA ILE A 9 8.92 -16.63 16.74
C ILE A 9 9.96 -16.50 15.63
N TYR A 10 10.97 -17.37 15.60
CA TYR A 10 12.00 -17.39 14.56
C TYR A 10 11.38 -17.56 13.16
N PHE A 11 10.38 -18.44 13.04
CA PHE A 11 9.65 -18.61 11.78
C PHE A 11 8.99 -17.31 11.31
N LEU A 12 8.39 -16.54 12.22
CA LEU A 12 7.77 -15.25 11.89
C LEU A 12 8.80 -14.17 11.49
N LEU A 13 10.01 -14.23 12.06
CA LEU A 13 11.06 -13.27 11.75
C LEU A 13 11.69 -13.52 10.37
N PHE A 14 11.98 -14.78 10.03
CA PHE A 14 12.85 -15.12 8.91
C PHE A 14 12.19 -15.96 7.82
N SER A 15 11.02 -16.55 8.07
CA SER A 15 10.42 -17.55 7.20
C SER A 15 8.95 -17.24 6.89
N GLY A 16 8.34 -18.10 6.07
CA GLY A 16 6.96 -17.93 5.63
C GLY A 16 6.84 -17.00 4.41
N THR A 17 5.59 -16.69 4.06
CA THR A 17 5.28 -15.85 2.88
C THR A 17 5.46 -14.35 3.16
N ASP A 18 5.50 -13.95 4.43
CA ASP A 18 5.64 -12.56 4.87
C ASP A 18 6.47 -12.48 6.16
N PRO A 19 7.81 -12.69 6.07
CA PRO A 19 8.71 -12.57 7.21
C PRO A 19 8.79 -11.12 7.68
N LEU A 20 9.01 -10.91 8.98
CA LEU A 20 9.14 -9.56 9.54
C LEU A 20 10.47 -8.90 9.16
N LEU A 21 11.55 -9.66 9.01
CA LEU A 21 12.86 -9.20 8.55
C LEU A 21 13.01 -9.51 7.05
N LYS A 22 12.91 -8.47 6.23
CA LYS A 22 12.82 -8.60 4.77
C LYS A 22 14.14 -8.37 4.04
N SER A 23 15.01 -7.53 4.59
CA SER A 23 16.30 -7.19 3.99
C SER A 23 17.47 -7.80 4.77
N GLU A 24 18.58 -8.03 4.08
CA GLU A 24 19.82 -8.50 4.74
C GLU A 24 20.29 -7.50 5.80
N LYS A 25 20.16 -6.20 5.55
CA LYS A 25 20.51 -5.16 6.53
C LYS A 25 19.69 -5.24 7.82
N GLU A 26 18.40 -5.61 7.74
CA GLU A 26 17.56 -5.84 8.91
C GLU A 26 18.01 -7.09 9.66
N LYS A 27 18.35 -8.17 8.95
CA LYS A 27 18.85 -9.42 9.55
C LYS A 27 20.20 -9.21 10.23
N GLU A 28 21.11 -8.46 9.61
CA GLU A 28 22.39 -8.08 10.21
C GLU A 28 22.20 -7.29 11.50
N LYS A 29 21.34 -6.26 11.47
CA LYS A 29 21.01 -5.49 12.67
C LYS A 29 20.39 -6.36 13.77
N PHE A 30 19.48 -7.27 13.39
CA PHE A 30 18.85 -8.17 14.35
C PHE A 30 19.86 -9.08 15.04
N SER A 31 20.89 -9.57 14.36
CA SER A 31 21.90 -10.44 14.95
C SER A 31 22.54 -9.85 16.20
N SER A 32 22.69 -8.53 16.28
CA SER A 32 23.21 -7.83 17.46
C SER A 32 22.27 -7.87 18.68
N TYR A 33 20.97 -8.13 18.45
CA TYR A 33 19.93 -8.16 19.48
C TYR A 33 19.37 -9.57 19.72
N GLU A 34 19.78 -10.56 18.95
CA GLU A 34 19.20 -11.89 18.94
C GLU A 34 19.13 -12.51 20.34
N SER A 35 20.22 -12.47 21.10
CA SER A 35 20.29 -13.05 22.44
C SER A 35 19.32 -12.37 23.42
N SER A 36 19.23 -11.04 23.40
CA SER A 36 18.31 -10.28 24.24
C SER A 36 16.85 -10.41 23.79
N PHE A 37 16.63 -10.57 22.49
CA PHE A 37 15.31 -10.73 21.89
C PHE A 37 14.68 -12.07 22.24
N PHE A 38 15.47 -13.14 22.22
CA PHE A 38 15.02 -14.50 22.58
C PHE A 38 15.18 -14.82 24.07
N ASN A 39 15.28 -13.82 24.93
CA ASN A 39 15.13 -13.99 26.36
C ASN A 39 13.74 -14.54 26.68
N GLU A 40 13.64 -15.47 27.65
CA GLU A 40 12.40 -16.19 27.97
C GLU A 40 11.24 -15.24 28.36
N ASP A 41 11.52 -14.24 29.18
CA ASP A 41 10.52 -13.25 29.63
C ASP A 41 9.97 -12.43 28.45
N LYS A 42 10.83 -12.04 27.51
CA LYS A 42 10.38 -11.34 26.29
C LYS A 42 9.56 -12.24 25.37
N MET A 43 10.00 -13.47 25.16
CA MET A 43 9.25 -14.42 24.31
C MET A 43 7.84 -14.67 24.86
N ILE A 44 7.68 -14.73 26.18
CA ILE A 44 6.37 -14.88 26.83
C ILE A 44 5.47 -13.69 26.49
N ASN A 45 5.99 -12.47 26.47
CA ASN A 45 5.23 -11.26 26.15
C ASN A 45 4.72 -11.23 24.70
N TYR A 46 5.38 -11.89 23.76
CA TYR A 46 4.93 -12.00 22.38
C TYR A 46 3.82 -13.02 22.18
N ILE A 47 3.66 -13.98 23.11
CA ILE A 47 2.70 -15.07 23.00
C ILE A 47 1.38 -14.63 23.66
N THR A 48 0.34 -14.48 22.85
CA THR A 48 -1.00 -14.09 23.30
C THR A 48 -1.89 -15.29 23.66
N TYR A 49 -1.55 -16.45 23.16
CA TYR A 49 -2.23 -17.70 23.49
C TYR A 49 -1.28 -18.90 23.34
N GLU A 50 -1.34 -19.80 24.28
CA GLU A 50 -0.64 -21.09 24.28
C GLU A 50 -1.66 -22.21 24.54
N ASP A 51 -1.78 -23.15 23.61
CA ASP A 51 -2.65 -24.31 23.80
C ASP A 51 -2.17 -25.13 25.03
N THR A 52 -3.08 -25.50 25.91
CA THR A 52 -2.74 -26.34 27.08
C THR A 52 -2.27 -27.72 26.65
N ASN A 53 -2.75 -28.22 25.51
CA ASN A 53 -2.46 -29.56 25.02
C ASN A 53 -1.30 -29.58 24.01
N ILE A 54 -0.45 -30.59 24.12
CA ILE A 54 0.54 -30.90 23.08
C ILE A 54 -0.14 -31.85 22.07
N LYS A 55 -0.31 -31.39 20.83
CA LYS A 55 -1.01 -32.14 19.77
C LYS A 55 -0.26 -33.42 19.36
N LYS A 56 1.06 -33.38 19.35
CA LYS A 56 1.91 -34.53 19.00
C LYS A 56 3.21 -34.47 19.78
N LYS A 57 3.66 -35.63 20.28
CA LYS A 57 4.92 -35.80 21.01
C LYS A 57 5.61 -37.04 20.49
N VAL A 58 6.81 -36.91 19.95
CA VAL A 58 7.59 -38.03 19.38
C VAL A 58 9.01 -37.94 19.91
N LYS A 59 9.53 -39.07 20.41
CA LYS A 59 10.93 -39.22 20.77
C LYS A 59 11.77 -39.31 19.49
N ILE A 60 12.85 -38.55 19.43
CA ILE A 60 13.82 -38.51 18.32
C ILE A 60 15.24 -38.64 18.87
N LYS A 61 16.22 -38.86 18.01
CA LYS A 61 17.63 -39.04 18.37
C LYS A 61 17.81 -40.10 19.49
N ASP A 62 17.33 -41.32 19.22
CA ASP A 62 17.37 -42.46 20.15
C ASP A 62 16.81 -42.17 21.55
N GLY A 63 15.82 -41.29 21.62
CA GLY A 63 15.13 -40.94 22.85
C GLY A 63 15.74 -39.77 23.64
N THR A 64 16.86 -39.21 23.20
CA THR A 64 17.53 -38.07 23.86
C THR A 64 16.85 -36.72 23.60
N ALA A 65 15.96 -36.62 22.59
CA ALA A 65 15.22 -35.43 22.28
C ALA A 65 13.73 -35.68 22.01
N LEU A 66 12.91 -34.68 22.19
CA LEU A 66 11.47 -34.72 21.94
C LEU A 66 11.09 -33.73 20.84
N LYS A 67 10.44 -34.21 19.77
CA LYS A 67 9.72 -33.39 18.80
C LYS A 67 8.29 -33.20 19.30
N ILE A 68 7.88 -31.96 19.49
CA ILE A 68 6.52 -31.61 19.92
C ILE A 68 5.82 -30.76 18.85
N VAL A 69 4.50 -30.92 18.75
CA VAL A 69 3.61 -30.03 17.97
C VAL A 69 2.65 -29.38 18.94
N LYS A 70 2.73 -28.07 19.05
CA LYS A 70 1.91 -27.25 19.93
C LYS A 70 1.43 -26.00 19.20
N ARG A 71 0.23 -25.49 19.53
CA ARG A 71 -0.32 -24.29 18.93
C ARG A 71 -0.01 -23.09 19.82
N PHE A 72 0.49 -22.03 19.18
CA PHE A 72 0.66 -20.70 19.77
C PHE A 72 -0.04 -19.66 18.93
N LYS A 73 -0.56 -18.60 19.56
CA LYS A 73 -0.86 -17.33 18.91
C LYS A 73 0.22 -16.33 19.31
N ILE A 74 0.84 -15.69 18.33
CA ILE A 74 1.95 -14.77 18.53
C ILE A 74 1.51 -13.41 17.99
N SER A 75 1.74 -12.35 18.78
CA SER A 75 1.48 -10.97 18.37
C SER A 75 2.60 -10.49 17.48
N LYS A 76 2.33 -10.37 16.17
CA LYS A 76 3.23 -9.71 15.22
C LYS A 76 3.49 -8.26 15.62
N GLU A 77 2.46 -7.56 16.09
CA GLU A 77 2.54 -6.16 16.52
C GLU A 77 3.57 -5.95 17.64
N LYS A 78 3.51 -6.75 18.71
CA LYS A 78 4.49 -6.64 19.81
C LYS A 78 5.91 -6.89 19.35
N ILE A 79 6.11 -7.89 18.47
CA ILE A 79 7.42 -8.17 17.88
C ILE A 79 7.88 -6.97 17.03
N THR A 80 7.00 -6.45 16.18
CA THR A 80 7.29 -5.30 15.33
C THR A 80 7.69 -4.08 16.16
N ASN A 81 6.93 -3.76 17.21
CA ASN A 81 7.22 -2.64 18.09
C ASN A 81 8.60 -2.77 18.78
N ASP A 82 8.98 -3.98 19.20
CA ASP A 82 10.30 -4.20 19.75
C ASP A 82 11.42 -4.06 18.68
N LEU A 83 11.21 -4.60 17.49
CA LEU A 83 12.16 -4.44 16.38
C LEU A 83 12.36 -2.98 15.99
N GLU A 84 11.28 -2.17 16.02
CA GLU A 84 11.35 -0.72 15.81
C GLU A 84 12.12 -0.03 16.93
N LYS A 85 11.81 -0.34 18.18
CA LYS A 85 12.48 0.22 19.35
C LYS A 85 13.99 -0.04 19.37
N PHE A 86 14.40 -1.19 18.88
CA PHE A 86 15.83 -1.52 18.73
C PHE A 86 16.45 -1.01 17.43
N GLY A 87 15.69 -0.31 16.57
CA GLY A 87 16.18 0.22 15.30
C GLY A 87 16.55 -0.86 14.27
N VAL A 88 16.08 -2.10 14.48
CA VAL A 88 16.25 -3.20 13.51
C VAL A 88 15.48 -2.91 12.26
N ILE A 89 14.22 -2.50 12.40
CA ILE A 89 13.36 -2.03 11.32
C ILE A 89 13.03 -0.56 11.53
N ILE A 90 12.71 0.13 10.44
CA ILE A 90 12.36 1.55 10.48
C ILE A 90 11.01 1.69 11.18
N SER A 91 10.92 2.61 12.15
CA SER A 91 9.67 2.90 12.83
C SER A 91 8.67 3.58 11.89
N ARG A 92 7.38 3.41 12.17
CA ARG A 92 6.35 4.11 11.44
C ARG A 92 6.49 5.63 11.55
N ASP A 93 6.82 6.15 12.73
CA ASP A 93 6.99 7.58 12.97
C ASP A 93 8.11 8.16 12.09
N ALA A 94 9.23 7.46 11.94
CA ALA A 94 10.29 7.86 11.04
C ALA A 94 9.87 7.86 9.56
N LEU A 95 9.00 6.93 9.15
CA LEU A 95 8.41 6.93 7.80
C LEU A 95 7.49 8.12 7.60
N VAL A 96 6.62 8.41 8.58
CA VAL A 96 5.70 9.55 8.55
C VAL A 96 6.45 10.88 8.52
N GLU A 97 7.50 11.03 9.31
CA GLU A 97 8.34 12.22 9.33
C GLU A 97 9.00 12.47 7.96
N SER A 98 9.46 11.40 7.31
CA SER A 98 10.20 11.50 6.05
C SER A 98 9.31 11.65 4.80
N LEU A 99 8.22 10.93 4.73
CA LEU A 99 7.35 10.82 3.54
C LEU A 99 5.94 11.40 3.74
N GLY A 100 5.54 11.69 4.96
CA GLY A 100 4.17 12.00 5.38
C GLY A 100 3.29 10.73 5.45
N ASN A 101 2.13 10.83 6.11
CA ASN A 101 1.14 9.74 6.09
C ASN A 101 0.60 9.55 4.66
N PRO A 102 0.42 8.29 4.18
CA PRO A 102 -0.32 8.07 2.96
C PRO A 102 -1.80 8.35 3.18
N TYR A 103 -2.43 8.94 2.19
CA TYR A 103 -3.88 8.99 2.10
C TYR A 103 -4.39 7.63 1.61
N ILE A 104 -5.16 6.97 2.46
CA ILE A 104 -5.73 5.65 2.16
C ILE A 104 -7.22 5.78 1.95
N MET A 105 -7.72 5.24 0.85
CA MET A 105 -9.14 5.15 0.54
C MET A 105 -9.60 3.69 0.58
N VAL A 106 -10.80 3.44 1.06
CA VAL A 106 -11.38 2.10 1.19
C VAL A 106 -12.63 2.01 0.33
N LEU A 107 -12.67 1.03 -0.57
CA LEU A 107 -13.74 0.83 -1.54
C LEU A 107 -14.17 -0.63 -1.63
N PRO A 108 -15.46 -0.93 -1.90
CA PRO A 108 -15.86 -2.26 -2.29
C PRO A 108 -15.37 -2.57 -3.70
N SER A 109 -14.93 -3.80 -3.92
CA SER A 109 -14.68 -4.33 -5.26
C SER A 109 -16.02 -4.58 -5.94
N VAL A 110 -16.26 -3.90 -7.03
CA VAL A 110 -17.52 -3.96 -7.78
C VAL A 110 -17.29 -4.43 -9.21
N PRO A 111 -18.29 -5.05 -9.87
CA PRO A 111 -18.20 -5.36 -11.28
C PRO A 111 -17.92 -4.12 -12.14
N LYS A 112 -17.24 -4.30 -13.27
CA LYS A 112 -16.98 -3.23 -14.24
C LYS A 112 -18.25 -2.46 -14.58
N GLY A 113 -18.20 -1.15 -14.58
CA GLY A 113 -19.30 -0.25 -14.86
C GLY A 113 -20.23 0.05 -13.67
N LYS A 114 -19.99 -0.51 -12.48
CA LYS A 114 -20.73 -0.14 -11.26
C LYS A 114 -19.95 0.86 -10.41
N ASN A 115 -20.68 1.80 -9.82
CA ASN A 115 -20.12 2.81 -8.94
C ASN A 115 -19.96 2.23 -7.51
N PRO A 116 -18.73 2.15 -6.97
CA PRO A 116 -18.49 1.64 -5.61
C PRO A 116 -19.17 2.50 -4.52
N ILE A 117 -19.37 3.80 -4.73
CA ILE A 117 -20.06 4.69 -3.77
C ILE A 117 -21.55 4.31 -3.68
N GLU A 118 -22.20 3.96 -4.79
CA GLU A 118 -23.58 3.51 -4.78
C GLU A 118 -23.74 2.20 -4.01
N VAL A 119 -22.77 1.28 -4.14
CA VAL A 119 -22.77 0.02 -3.38
C VAL A 119 -22.61 0.31 -1.89
N LEU A 120 -21.68 1.20 -1.48
CA LEU A 120 -21.53 1.61 -0.08
C LEU A 120 -22.78 2.27 0.48
N SER A 121 -23.53 3.02 -0.33
CA SER A 121 -24.75 3.69 0.13
C SER A 121 -25.95 2.75 0.24
N SER A 122 -26.05 1.74 -0.61
CA SER A 122 -27.20 0.83 -0.71
C SER A 122 -27.06 -0.47 0.11
N ASP A 123 -25.84 -1.00 0.25
CA ASP A 123 -25.58 -2.27 0.93
C ASP A 123 -24.99 -2.06 2.33
N LYS A 124 -25.75 -2.46 3.36
CA LYS A 124 -25.35 -2.32 4.78
C LYS A 124 -24.12 -3.15 5.14
N THR A 125 -23.94 -4.31 4.51
CA THR A 125 -22.81 -5.21 4.79
C THR A 125 -21.50 -4.61 4.26
N TYR A 126 -21.53 -4.09 3.03
CA TYR A 126 -20.38 -3.41 2.45
C TYR A 126 -20.02 -2.12 3.21
N ARG A 127 -21.04 -1.35 3.60
CA ARG A 127 -20.83 -0.15 4.43
C ARG A 127 -20.18 -0.49 5.77
N HIS A 128 -20.68 -1.53 6.45
CA HIS A 128 -20.11 -1.98 7.72
C HIS A 128 -18.66 -2.44 7.55
N ALA A 129 -18.37 -3.24 6.52
CA ALA A 129 -17.02 -3.69 6.22
C ALA A 129 -16.05 -2.51 5.99
N ALA A 130 -16.46 -1.52 5.20
CA ALA A 130 -15.67 -0.30 5.01
C ALA A 130 -15.41 0.43 6.32
N THR A 131 -16.45 0.64 7.14
CA THR A 131 -16.34 1.30 8.45
C THR A 131 -15.38 0.58 9.39
N VAL A 132 -15.35 -0.76 9.39
CA VAL A 132 -14.39 -1.55 10.19
C VAL A 132 -12.96 -1.22 9.78
N VAL A 133 -12.66 -1.21 8.47
CA VAL A 133 -11.32 -0.88 7.96
C VAL A 133 -10.95 0.56 8.27
N GLU A 134 -11.86 1.50 7.99
CA GLU A 134 -11.65 2.93 8.24
C GLU A 134 -11.37 3.20 9.73
N SER A 135 -12.15 2.60 10.63
CA SER A 135 -11.95 2.70 12.08
C SER A 135 -10.61 2.12 12.52
N TYR A 136 -10.21 0.98 11.95
CA TYR A 136 -8.94 0.35 12.25
C TYR A 136 -7.76 1.21 11.78
N LEU A 137 -7.83 1.75 10.56
CA LEU A 137 -6.81 2.62 10.00
C LEU A 137 -6.68 3.93 10.80
N THR A 138 -7.80 4.56 11.15
CA THR A 138 -7.80 5.81 11.94
C THR A 138 -7.30 5.59 13.36
N ALA A 139 -7.63 4.46 14.00
CA ALA A 139 -7.06 4.09 15.30
C ALA A 139 -5.53 3.95 15.25
N LEU A 140 -4.99 3.53 14.12
CA LEU A 140 -3.56 3.50 13.84
C LEU A 140 -3.02 4.82 13.28
N GLN A 141 -3.80 5.90 13.31
CA GLN A 141 -3.40 7.24 12.85
C GLN A 141 -3.00 7.33 11.36
N TYR A 142 -3.62 6.53 10.49
CA TYR A 142 -3.54 6.74 9.04
C TYR A 142 -4.52 7.82 8.61
N ASP A 143 -4.17 8.55 7.55
CA ASP A 143 -5.04 9.54 6.92
C ASP A 143 -6.02 8.82 5.99
N VAL A 144 -7.26 8.64 6.43
CA VAL A 144 -8.29 7.93 5.68
C VAL A 144 -9.17 8.91 4.93
N LEU A 145 -9.29 8.70 3.62
CA LEU A 145 -10.21 9.44 2.75
C LEU A 145 -11.50 8.63 2.57
N VAL A 146 -12.62 9.19 3.01
CA VAL A 146 -13.94 8.56 2.88
C VAL A 146 -14.59 8.99 1.56
N PRO A 147 -14.78 8.07 0.59
CA PRO A 147 -15.24 8.41 -0.77
C PRO A 147 -16.55 9.16 -0.80
N ALA A 148 -17.53 8.75 0.02
CA ALA A 148 -18.84 9.40 0.08
C ALA A 148 -18.80 10.88 0.52
N GLN A 149 -17.79 11.27 1.32
CA GLN A 149 -17.60 12.65 1.75
C GLN A 149 -16.88 13.48 0.68
N GLN A 150 -16.14 12.84 -0.20
CA GLN A 150 -15.36 13.48 -1.26
C GLN A 150 -16.12 13.58 -2.59
N ALA A 151 -17.26 12.90 -2.73
CA ALA A 151 -18.02 12.82 -3.98
C ALA A 151 -18.42 14.19 -4.55
N ALA A 152 -18.67 15.18 -3.70
CA ALA A 152 -18.98 16.55 -4.14
C ALA A 152 -17.75 17.27 -4.76
N LEU A 153 -16.54 16.93 -4.30
CA LEU A 153 -15.27 17.46 -4.86
C LEU A 153 -14.85 16.72 -6.13
N GLU A 154 -15.27 15.46 -6.25
CA GLU A 154 -14.96 14.56 -7.35
C GLU A 154 -15.44 15.09 -8.70
N THR A 155 -16.69 15.54 -8.79
CA THR A 155 -17.26 16.08 -10.02
C THR A 155 -16.43 17.23 -10.60
N LEU A 156 -15.87 18.07 -9.74
CA LEU A 156 -15.00 19.16 -10.12
C LEU A 156 -13.64 18.65 -10.60
N ASN A 157 -13.08 17.67 -9.92
CA ASN A 157 -11.77 17.10 -10.23
C ASN A 157 -11.80 16.25 -11.51
N MET A 158 -12.85 15.45 -11.73
CA MET A 158 -13.02 14.64 -12.94
C MET A 158 -13.19 15.51 -14.18
N ALA A 159 -13.97 16.58 -14.09
CA ALA A 159 -14.12 17.55 -15.17
C ALA A 159 -12.78 18.22 -15.53
N GLN A 160 -11.90 18.45 -14.54
CA GLN A 160 -10.57 19.03 -14.75
C GLN A 160 -9.55 18.04 -15.32
N MET A 161 -9.74 16.73 -15.11
CA MET A 161 -8.81 15.70 -15.58
C MET A 161 -9.07 15.21 -17.02
N GLY A 162 -10.20 15.58 -17.64
CA GLY A 162 -10.56 15.09 -18.97
C GLY A 162 -10.79 13.57 -19.03
N ILE A 163 -11.10 12.95 -17.87
CA ILE A 163 -11.21 11.49 -17.72
C ILE A 163 -12.61 10.99 -18.15
N SER A 164 -13.50 11.87 -18.62
CA SER A 164 -14.93 11.62 -18.78
C SER A 164 -15.31 10.56 -19.81
N ASP A 165 -14.41 10.08 -20.67
CA ASP A 165 -14.78 9.23 -21.82
C ASP A 165 -14.23 7.79 -21.82
N ARG A 166 -13.63 7.30 -20.73
CA ARG A 166 -13.11 5.93 -20.67
C ARG A 166 -13.94 5.07 -19.74
N GLU A 167 -14.48 3.96 -20.26
CA GLU A 167 -15.10 2.86 -19.49
C GLU A 167 -14.07 2.12 -18.64
N GLU A 168 -13.35 2.83 -17.77
CA GLU A 168 -12.33 2.27 -16.91
C GLU A 168 -12.86 1.94 -15.51
N ASP A 169 -12.02 1.32 -14.70
CA ASP A 169 -12.29 0.97 -13.32
C ASP A 169 -12.64 2.21 -12.48
N TYR A 170 -13.89 2.35 -12.07
CA TYR A 170 -14.37 3.47 -11.26
C TYR A 170 -13.62 3.64 -9.94
N ALA A 171 -13.17 2.55 -9.31
CA ALA A 171 -12.42 2.61 -8.07
C ALA A 171 -11.06 3.31 -8.29
N TYR A 172 -10.40 2.97 -9.39
CA TYR A 172 -9.13 3.58 -9.78
C TYR A 172 -9.29 5.06 -10.13
N GLN A 173 -10.30 5.40 -10.95
CA GLN A 173 -10.58 6.78 -11.33
C GLN A 173 -10.91 7.65 -10.10
N LEU A 174 -11.75 7.12 -9.21
CA LEU A 174 -12.12 7.77 -7.96
C LEU A 174 -10.89 8.01 -7.08
N ALA A 175 -10.02 7.01 -6.92
CA ALA A 175 -8.80 7.13 -6.15
C ALA A 175 -7.85 8.19 -6.70
N LEU A 176 -7.73 8.28 -8.03
CA LEU A 176 -6.94 9.32 -8.71
C LEU A 176 -7.52 10.71 -8.52
N SER A 177 -8.84 10.86 -8.69
CA SER A 177 -9.52 12.16 -8.59
C SER A 177 -9.46 12.74 -7.19
N ILE A 178 -9.67 11.90 -6.17
CA ILE A 178 -9.59 12.27 -4.76
C ILE A 178 -8.13 12.53 -4.33
N GLY A 179 -7.16 11.94 -5.02
CA GLY A 179 -5.73 12.10 -4.71
C GLY A 179 -5.27 11.21 -3.57
N SER A 180 -5.87 10.02 -3.42
CA SER A 180 -5.36 9.01 -2.50
C SER A 180 -3.99 8.49 -2.97
N ASP A 181 -3.12 8.14 -2.04
CA ASP A 181 -1.85 7.49 -2.35
C ASP A 181 -2.04 5.98 -2.55
N ILE A 182 -2.98 5.42 -1.78
CA ILE A 182 -3.30 4.00 -1.75
C ILE A 182 -4.82 3.86 -1.74
N TYR A 183 -5.35 2.93 -2.51
CA TYR A 183 -6.73 2.50 -2.31
C TYR A 183 -6.78 1.01 -2.00
N ILE A 184 -7.70 0.67 -1.09
CA ILE A 184 -7.96 -0.68 -0.63
C ILE A 184 -9.32 -1.09 -1.19
N GLU A 185 -9.33 -2.14 -2.01
CA GLU A 185 -10.56 -2.80 -2.45
C GLU A 185 -10.83 -4.03 -1.60
N PHE A 186 -12.10 -4.25 -1.28
CA PHE A 186 -12.52 -5.46 -0.58
C PHE A 186 -13.78 -6.06 -1.21
N SER A 187 -13.86 -7.39 -1.14
CA SER A 187 -15.07 -8.16 -1.47
C SER A 187 -15.28 -9.23 -0.41
N GLY A 188 -16.53 -9.60 -0.17
CA GLY A 188 -16.86 -10.59 0.83
C GLY A 188 -17.81 -11.65 0.28
N SER A 189 -17.74 -12.85 0.84
CA SER A 189 -18.67 -13.95 0.59
C SER A 189 -19.00 -14.70 1.86
N GLU A 190 -20.24 -15.18 1.92
CA GLU A 190 -20.75 -16.03 2.97
C GLU A 190 -20.71 -17.49 2.51
N GLU A 191 -20.19 -18.37 3.35
CA GLU A 191 -20.11 -19.81 3.09
C GLU A 191 -20.82 -20.58 4.19
N ASP A 192 -21.50 -21.68 3.84
CA ASP A 192 -22.05 -22.60 4.81
C ASP A 192 -20.91 -23.36 5.50
N ALA A 193 -20.85 -23.28 6.83
CA ALA A 193 -19.86 -23.99 7.66
C ALA A 193 -20.41 -25.25 8.32
N GLY A 194 -21.63 -25.67 7.95
CA GLY A 194 -22.33 -26.83 8.47
C GLY A 194 -23.09 -26.57 9.78
N TYR A 195 -24.00 -27.48 10.14
CA TYR A 195 -24.82 -27.40 11.35
C TYR A 195 -25.62 -26.08 11.51
N GLY A 196 -26.00 -25.45 10.38
CA GLY A 196 -26.68 -24.18 10.36
C GLY A 196 -25.82 -22.99 10.77
N THR A 197 -24.49 -23.13 10.75
CA THR A 197 -23.52 -22.05 10.94
C THR A 197 -23.01 -21.55 9.61
N LYS A 198 -22.75 -20.26 9.53
CA LYS A 198 -22.16 -19.58 8.37
C LYS A 198 -20.80 -19.00 8.72
N LYS A 199 -19.87 -19.03 7.78
CA LYS A 199 -18.55 -18.44 7.83
C LYS A 199 -18.50 -17.32 6.79
N TYR A 200 -17.86 -16.22 7.14
CA TYR A 200 -17.63 -15.12 6.21
C TYR A 200 -16.16 -15.06 5.81
N SER A 201 -15.91 -14.85 4.53
CA SER A 201 -14.58 -14.58 4.00
C SER A 201 -14.52 -13.20 3.35
N ILE A 202 -13.44 -12.47 3.57
CA ILE A 202 -13.19 -11.17 2.95
C ILE A 202 -11.85 -11.22 2.24
N ASN A 203 -11.86 -10.87 0.96
CA ASN A 203 -10.67 -10.64 0.17
C ASN A 203 -10.38 -9.14 0.15
N ILE A 204 -9.14 -8.76 0.47
CA ILE A 204 -8.68 -7.38 0.46
C ILE A 204 -7.50 -7.26 -0.50
N ARG A 205 -7.52 -6.22 -1.32
CA ARG A 205 -6.43 -5.84 -2.23
C ARG A 205 -6.05 -4.39 -1.99
N ALA A 206 -4.77 -4.10 -1.84
CA ALA A 206 -4.27 -2.74 -1.76
C ALA A 206 -3.49 -2.39 -3.02
N TYR A 207 -3.75 -1.23 -3.58
CA TYR A 207 -3.11 -0.73 -4.78
C TYR A 207 -2.47 0.63 -4.52
N GLU A 208 -1.32 0.85 -5.15
CA GLU A 208 -0.79 2.20 -5.30
C GLU A 208 -1.59 2.93 -6.37
N THR A 209 -2.12 4.10 -6.05
CA THR A 209 -3.07 4.80 -6.92
C THR A 209 -2.45 5.27 -8.23
N THR A 210 -1.25 5.85 -8.20
CA THR A 210 -0.64 6.46 -9.40
C THR A 210 -0.22 5.48 -10.47
N THR A 211 0.08 4.23 -10.10
CA THR A 211 0.57 3.20 -11.02
C THR A 211 -0.38 2.01 -11.16
N ALA A 212 -1.50 2.01 -10.41
CA ALA A 212 -2.40 0.86 -10.26
C ALA A 212 -1.67 -0.44 -9.84
N ARG A 213 -0.47 -0.32 -9.25
CA ARG A 213 0.33 -1.47 -8.84
C ARG A 213 -0.23 -2.13 -7.60
N LEU A 214 -0.47 -3.43 -7.66
CA LEU A 214 -0.88 -4.23 -6.51
C LEU A 214 0.24 -4.25 -5.46
N LEU A 215 -0.04 -3.76 -4.26
CA LEU A 215 0.85 -3.79 -3.10
C LEU A 215 0.70 -5.10 -2.31
N GLY A 216 -0.50 -5.65 -2.29
CA GLY A 216 -0.79 -6.92 -1.64
C GLY A 216 -2.24 -7.35 -1.82
N SER A 217 -2.47 -8.65 -1.65
CA SER A 217 -3.79 -9.26 -1.61
C SER A 217 -3.81 -10.26 -0.47
N GLU A 218 -4.84 -10.20 0.38
CA GLU A 218 -5.00 -11.07 1.53
C GLU A 218 -6.46 -11.47 1.69
N THR A 219 -6.68 -12.66 2.28
CA THR A 219 -8.02 -13.13 2.62
C THR A 219 -8.11 -13.35 4.12
N GLY A 220 -9.13 -12.79 4.73
CA GLY A 220 -9.47 -13.02 6.12
C GLY A 220 -10.72 -13.88 6.26
N TYR A 221 -10.84 -14.56 7.37
CA TYR A 221 -11.91 -15.50 7.66
C TYR A 221 -12.50 -15.29 9.04
N SER A 222 -13.83 -15.33 9.14
CA SER A 222 -14.53 -15.43 10.41
C SER A 222 -14.57 -16.88 10.93
N ARG A 223 -14.98 -17.03 12.18
CA ARG A 223 -15.46 -18.32 12.69
C ARG A 223 -16.87 -18.62 12.16
N GLY A 224 -17.23 -19.90 12.13
CA GLY A 224 -18.62 -20.31 11.84
C GLY A 224 -19.53 -19.89 12.99
N ARG A 225 -20.63 -19.16 12.67
CA ARG A 225 -21.62 -18.66 13.65
C ARG A 225 -23.06 -18.86 13.14
N LYS A 226 -24.01 -18.87 14.07
CA LYS A 226 -25.45 -18.82 13.76
C LYS A 226 -25.91 -17.37 13.88
N GLY A 227 -26.31 -16.76 12.77
CA GLY A 227 -26.65 -15.33 12.74
C GLY A 227 -25.40 -14.43 12.87
N GLU A 228 -25.55 -13.21 13.29
CA GLU A 228 -24.46 -12.26 13.58
C GLU A 228 -23.51 -11.99 12.40
N LEU A 229 -24.09 -11.78 11.20
CA LEU A 229 -23.33 -11.50 9.99
C LEU A 229 -22.30 -10.37 10.19
N MET A 230 -22.68 -9.29 10.85
CA MET A 230 -21.81 -8.12 11.04
C MET A 230 -20.57 -8.45 11.88
N VAL A 231 -20.73 -9.26 12.94
CA VAL A 231 -19.60 -9.75 13.76
C VAL A 231 -18.67 -10.63 12.92
N SER A 232 -19.23 -11.47 12.04
CA SER A 232 -18.43 -12.30 11.14
C SER A 232 -17.65 -11.46 10.10
N VAL A 233 -18.28 -10.41 9.56
CA VAL A 233 -17.62 -9.44 8.67
C VAL A 233 -16.46 -8.75 9.38
N GLU A 234 -16.68 -8.25 10.59
CA GLU A 234 -15.64 -7.59 11.40
C GLU A 234 -14.47 -8.53 11.70
N GLU A 235 -14.76 -9.78 12.12
CA GLU A 235 -13.70 -10.76 12.41
C GLU A 235 -12.87 -11.09 11.17
N ALA A 236 -13.52 -11.29 10.01
CA ALA A 236 -12.84 -11.58 8.75
C ALA A 236 -12.00 -10.38 8.27
N MET A 237 -12.52 -9.15 8.43
CA MET A 237 -11.81 -7.94 8.05
C MET A 237 -10.57 -7.73 8.92
N ASN A 238 -10.71 -7.89 10.23
CA ASN A 238 -9.59 -7.76 11.17
C ASN A 238 -8.49 -8.82 10.94
N ASP A 239 -8.85 -10.03 10.49
CA ASP A 239 -7.87 -11.07 10.14
C ASP A 239 -7.05 -10.70 8.90
N ALA A 240 -7.61 -9.95 7.96
CA ALA A 240 -6.96 -9.58 6.70
C ALA A 240 -6.18 -8.26 6.78
N ILE A 241 -6.71 -7.26 7.51
CA ILE A 241 -6.21 -5.88 7.43
C ILE A 241 -4.77 -5.73 7.93
N ASP A 242 -4.39 -6.41 9.00
CA ASP A 242 -3.02 -6.36 9.53
C ASP A 242 -1.98 -6.82 8.51
N LYS A 243 -2.33 -7.86 7.74
CA LYS A 243 -1.45 -8.42 6.71
C LYS A 243 -1.28 -7.41 5.56
N ILE A 244 -2.35 -6.74 5.16
CA ILE A 244 -2.31 -5.69 4.12
C ILE A 244 -1.49 -4.49 4.58
N LEU A 245 -1.65 -4.04 5.83
CA LEU A 245 -0.85 -2.93 6.38
C LEU A 245 0.64 -3.26 6.41
N SER A 246 1.01 -4.50 6.72
CA SER A 246 2.41 -4.95 6.62
C SER A 246 2.96 -4.81 5.20
N ARG A 247 2.15 -5.09 4.16
CA ARG A 247 2.52 -4.89 2.74
C ARG A 247 2.69 -3.42 2.38
N ILE A 248 1.71 -2.60 2.76
CA ILE A 248 1.74 -1.14 2.56
C ILE A 248 2.98 -0.54 3.21
N ARG A 249 3.28 -0.92 4.44
CA ARG A 249 4.47 -0.47 5.16
C ARG A 249 5.77 -0.87 4.43
N SER A 250 5.86 -2.09 3.95
CA SER A 250 7.04 -2.56 3.20
C SER A 250 7.27 -1.75 1.92
N TYR A 251 6.19 -1.36 1.26
CA TYR A 251 6.22 -0.47 0.12
C TYR A 251 6.76 0.92 0.51
N TRP A 252 6.30 1.47 1.62
CA TRP A 252 6.74 2.75 2.14
C TRP A 252 8.23 2.79 2.49
N VAL A 253 8.71 1.73 3.15
CA VAL A 253 10.16 1.58 3.44
C VAL A 253 10.96 1.57 2.14
N LYS A 254 10.45 0.95 1.09
CA LYS A 254 11.09 0.95 -0.23
C LYS A 254 11.15 2.35 -0.83
N ASP A 255 10.08 3.13 -0.74
CA ASP A 255 10.05 4.52 -1.22
C ASP A 255 11.05 5.40 -0.46
N LEU A 256 11.14 5.25 0.87
CA LEU A 256 12.12 5.98 1.67
C LEU A 256 13.56 5.72 1.22
N ASN A 257 13.89 4.48 0.87
CA ASN A 257 15.23 4.11 0.41
C ASN A 257 15.54 4.56 -1.04
N GLN A 258 14.53 4.68 -1.90
CA GLN A 258 14.69 5.06 -3.30
C GLN A 258 14.45 6.56 -3.55
N GLY A 259 13.75 7.24 -2.68
CA GLY A 259 13.26 8.60 -2.84
C GLY A 259 11.75 8.66 -3.05
N VAL A 260 11.20 9.86 -3.10
CA VAL A 260 9.76 10.07 -3.34
C VAL A 260 9.45 9.74 -4.79
N GLN A 261 8.49 8.85 -4.98
CA GLN A 261 8.04 8.42 -6.31
C GLN A 261 6.99 9.39 -6.86
N TYR A 262 7.17 9.82 -8.11
CA TYR A 262 6.18 10.56 -8.88
C TYR A 262 5.92 9.88 -10.22
N LYS A 263 4.66 9.90 -10.65
CA LYS A 263 4.27 9.60 -12.02
C LYS A 263 4.20 10.92 -12.80
N LEU A 264 4.93 11.00 -13.90
CA LEU A 264 4.94 12.12 -14.81
C LEU A 264 4.26 11.71 -16.10
N VAL A 265 3.27 12.46 -16.54
CA VAL A 265 2.62 12.27 -17.84
C VAL A 265 2.70 13.59 -18.58
N PHE A 266 3.25 13.54 -19.77
CA PHE A 266 3.33 14.69 -20.68
C PHE A 266 2.45 14.41 -21.89
N ASP A 267 1.60 15.38 -22.23
CA ASP A 267 0.80 15.43 -23.44
C ASP A 267 1.39 16.51 -24.35
N ILE A 268 1.89 16.11 -25.52
CA ILE A 268 2.52 17.01 -26.50
C ILE A 268 1.48 17.34 -27.57
N SER A 269 1.26 18.63 -27.83
CA SER A 269 0.30 19.08 -28.83
C SER A 269 0.61 18.51 -30.20
N THR A 270 -0.44 18.22 -30.95
CA THR A 270 -0.35 17.81 -32.36
C THR A 270 0.03 18.95 -33.32
N ASP A 271 0.17 20.18 -32.82
CA ASP A 271 0.55 21.36 -33.62
C ASP A 271 2.05 21.37 -33.93
N PHE A 272 2.87 20.58 -33.28
CA PHE A 272 4.31 20.46 -33.53
C PHE A 272 4.60 19.46 -34.67
N ASP A 273 5.61 19.78 -35.47
CA ASP A 273 6.14 18.83 -36.43
C ASP A 273 7.00 17.73 -35.75
N GLU A 274 7.47 16.73 -36.53
CA GLU A 274 8.21 15.58 -35.99
C GLU A 274 9.54 16.00 -35.37
N ASP A 275 10.27 16.95 -35.97
CA ASP A 275 11.57 17.42 -35.46
C ASP A 275 11.38 18.21 -34.16
N GLU A 276 10.37 19.09 -34.10
CA GLU A 276 10.01 19.82 -32.89
C GLU A 276 9.57 18.90 -31.74
N VAL A 277 8.82 17.83 -32.06
CA VAL A 277 8.43 16.82 -31.06
C VAL A 277 9.67 16.13 -30.50
N GLU A 278 10.64 15.76 -31.32
CA GLU A 278 11.87 15.11 -30.87
C GLU A 278 12.70 16.04 -29.96
N GLU A 279 12.85 17.31 -30.31
CA GLU A 279 13.52 18.32 -29.49
C GLU A 279 12.82 18.50 -28.13
N ILE A 280 11.48 18.57 -28.11
CA ILE A 280 10.68 18.64 -26.89
C ILE A 280 10.88 17.40 -26.01
N GLN A 281 10.89 16.21 -26.62
CA GLN A 281 11.11 14.98 -25.89
C GLN A 281 12.50 14.91 -25.27
N PHE A 282 13.55 15.30 -25.98
CA PHE A 282 14.91 15.35 -25.42
C PHE A 282 15.01 16.34 -24.26
N ALA A 283 14.45 17.55 -24.41
CA ALA A 283 14.42 18.54 -23.33
C ALA A 283 13.67 18.03 -22.08
N LEU A 284 12.60 17.24 -22.26
CA LEU A 284 11.88 16.62 -21.15
C LEU A 284 12.66 15.46 -20.52
N MET A 285 13.35 14.64 -21.32
CA MET A 285 14.20 13.55 -20.83
C MET A 285 15.34 14.11 -19.96
N ASP A 286 16.04 15.13 -20.44
CA ASP A 286 17.10 15.79 -19.67
C ASP A 286 16.58 16.39 -18.36
N ALA A 287 15.39 17.02 -18.41
CA ALA A 287 14.74 17.52 -17.21
C ALA A 287 14.38 16.40 -16.21
N ILE A 288 14.01 15.23 -16.69
CA ILE A 288 13.68 14.06 -15.86
C ILE A 288 14.95 13.47 -15.23
N GLU A 289 16.05 13.38 -15.97
CA GLU A 289 17.35 12.93 -15.45
C GLU A 289 17.85 13.82 -14.32
N ASP A 290 17.79 15.13 -14.50
CA ASP A 290 18.21 16.11 -13.50
C ASP A 290 17.28 16.15 -12.26
N LEU A 291 15.99 15.88 -12.46
CA LEU A 291 15.01 15.83 -11.38
C LEU A 291 15.18 14.61 -10.48
N SER A 292 15.51 13.47 -11.06
CA SER A 292 15.36 12.17 -10.43
C SER A 292 16.68 11.43 -10.20
N LYS A 293 16.75 10.65 -9.13
CA LYS A 293 17.85 9.71 -8.89
C LYS A 293 17.71 8.44 -9.75
N LYS A 294 16.49 8.18 -10.19
CA LYS A 294 16.12 7.00 -10.99
C LYS A 294 14.83 7.31 -11.74
N SER A 295 14.77 6.94 -12.99
CA SER A 295 13.59 6.98 -13.82
C SER A 295 13.28 5.63 -14.42
N LYS A 296 12.04 5.45 -14.83
CA LYS A 296 11.56 4.33 -15.63
C LYS A 296 10.58 4.87 -16.66
N GLU A 297 10.90 4.65 -17.91
CA GLU A 297 10.00 4.90 -19.02
C GLU A 297 8.90 3.85 -19.06
N ASN A 298 7.66 4.27 -19.17
CA ASN A 298 6.54 3.38 -19.38
C ASN A 298 6.09 3.40 -20.85
N ILE A 299 5.88 4.61 -21.40
CA ILE A 299 5.43 4.84 -22.78
C ILE A 299 6.06 6.13 -23.28
N ILE A 300 6.55 6.11 -24.52
CA ILE A 300 6.92 7.27 -25.30
C ILE A 300 6.30 7.12 -26.69
N THR A 301 5.51 8.11 -27.09
CA THR A 301 4.95 8.27 -28.43
C THR A 301 5.14 9.71 -28.87
N ASN A 302 4.83 10.06 -30.13
CA ASN A 302 4.92 11.44 -30.59
C ASN A 302 4.11 12.43 -29.74
N GLN A 303 3.03 11.98 -29.09
CA GLN A 303 2.13 12.84 -28.32
C GLN A 303 2.17 12.61 -26.82
N THR A 304 2.77 11.53 -26.35
CA THR A 304 2.69 11.17 -24.93
C THR A 304 4.01 10.63 -24.41
N MET A 305 4.44 11.16 -23.26
CA MET A 305 5.53 10.56 -22.49
C MET A 305 5.01 10.22 -21.09
N ASP A 306 5.19 8.98 -20.66
CA ASP A 306 4.79 8.47 -19.34
C ASP A 306 6.00 7.89 -18.61
N TYR A 307 6.36 8.52 -17.50
CA TYR A 307 7.51 8.17 -16.67
C TYR A 307 7.12 7.93 -15.22
N LEU A 308 7.84 7.01 -14.60
CA LEU A 308 7.87 6.85 -13.16
C LEU A 308 9.26 7.27 -12.65
N VAL A 309 9.32 8.24 -11.75
CA VAL A 309 10.56 8.83 -11.28
C VAL A 309 10.68 8.74 -9.75
N TRP A 310 11.91 8.57 -9.24
CA TRP A 310 12.23 8.61 -7.82
C TRP A 310 13.13 9.82 -7.53
N CYS A 311 12.58 10.80 -6.85
CA CYS A 311 13.22 12.07 -6.56
C CYS A 311 13.80 12.12 -5.16
N ASP A 312 14.77 13.01 -4.95
CA ASP A 312 15.33 13.25 -3.62
C ASP A 312 14.27 13.80 -2.65
N ALA A 313 13.99 13.07 -1.57
CA ALA A 313 12.97 13.45 -0.58
C ALA A 313 13.30 14.79 0.12
N GLY A 314 14.58 15.14 0.29
CA GLY A 314 14.97 16.40 0.88
C GLY A 314 14.68 17.61 -0.01
N LYS A 315 14.79 17.45 -1.33
CA LYS A 315 14.57 18.51 -2.31
C LYS A 315 13.14 18.53 -2.85
N TYR A 316 12.61 17.36 -3.20
CA TYR A 316 11.36 17.20 -3.95
C TYR A 316 10.33 16.38 -3.17
N ASN A 317 10.11 16.72 -1.90
CA ASN A 317 9.11 16.06 -1.05
C ASN A 317 7.64 16.40 -1.38
N LYS A 318 7.42 17.30 -2.34
CA LYS A 318 6.08 17.68 -2.83
C LYS A 318 6.08 17.72 -4.36
N SER A 319 5.03 17.21 -4.99
CA SER A 319 4.83 17.25 -6.45
C SER A 319 4.91 18.65 -7.04
N SER A 320 4.45 19.66 -6.30
CA SER A 320 4.56 21.06 -6.72
C SER A 320 6.00 21.56 -6.85
N LYS A 321 6.95 21.01 -6.07
CA LYS A 321 8.38 21.34 -6.21
C LYS A 321 8.98 20.68 -7.44
N ALA A 322 8.63 19.41 -7.69
CA ALA A 322 9.03 18.68 -8.90
C ALA A 322 8.48 19.38 -10.16
N TYR A 323 7.18 19.73 -10.17
CA TYR A 323 6.58 20.50 -11.26
C TYR A 323 7.31 21.83 -11.50
N ARG A 324 7.61 22.59 -10.44
CA ARG A 324 8.32 23.87 -10.57
C ARG A 324 9.72 23.70 -11.16
N PHE A 325 10.40 22.63 -10.82
CA PHE A 325 11.70 22.30 -11.39
C PHE A 325 11.56 22.00 -12.90
N LEU A 326 10.68 21.07 -13.28
CA LEU A 326 10.42 20.71 -14.67
C LEU A 326 10.10 21.94 -15.53
N LYS A 327 9.18 22.80 -15.06
CA LYS A 327 8.80 24.02 -15.77
C LYS A 327 9.96 24.99 -15.97
N LYS A 328 10.83 25.14 -14.95
CA LYS A 328 11.99 26.02 -15.05
C LYS A 328 13.06 25.46 -15.98
N TYR A 329 13.28 24.16 -15.91
CA TYR A 329 14.26 23.47 -16.72
C TYR A 329 13.85 23.55 -18.20
N PHE A 330 12.66 23.08 -18.54
CA PHE A 330 12.10 23.09 -19.88
C PHE A 330 12.15 24.48 -20.53
N LYS A 331 11.82 25.53 -19.78
CA LYS A 331 11.91 26.91 -20.27
C LYS A 331 13.34 27.34 -20.68
N LYS A 332 14.38 26.75 -20.10
CA LYS A 332 15.78 27.09 -20.42
C LYS A 332 16.27 26.44 -21.71
N GLU A 333 15.69 25.32 -22.08
CA GLU A 333 16.09 24.56 -23.27
C GLU A 333 15.70 25.28 -24.59
N GLY A 334 14.85 26.28 -24.51
CA GLY A 334 14.57 27.18 -25.67
C GLY A 334 13.77 26.53 -26.79
N THR A 335 13.00 25.48 -26.50
CA THR A 335 12.07 24.83 -27.42
C THR A 335 10.91 25.80 -27.76
N ASN A 336 10.24 25.59 -28.90
CA ASN A 336 9.04 26.36 -29.28
C ASN A 336 7.81 26.00 -28.42
N GLY A 337 7.96 25.17 -27.42
CA GLY A 337 6.90 24.68 -26.57
C GLY A 337 6.80 25.40 -25.23
N VAL A 338 5.58 25.50 -24.71
CA VAL A 338 5.30 26.00 -23.36
C VAL A 338 4.74 24.87 -22.49
N LEU A 339 5.46 24.52 -21.43
CA LEU A 339 5.03 23.50 -20.48
C LEU A 339 3.94 24.04 -19.53
N ARG A 340 2.73 23.54 -19.66
CA ARG A 340 1.54 23.92 -18.87
C ARG A 340 1.12 22.79 -17.93
N LYS A 341 0.61 23.17 -16.78
CA LYS A 341 0.04 22.26 -15.79
C LYS A 341 -1.37 21.88 -16.23
N VAL A 342 -1.62 20.57 -16.41
CA VAL A 342 -2.97 20.01 -16.51
C VAL A 342 -3.45 19.63 -15.09
N ASN A 343 -2.70 18.74 -14.40
CA ASN A 343 -3.00 18.34 -13.04
C ASN A 343 -1.71 18.08 -12.26
N VAL A 344 -1.70 18.45 -10.99
CA VAL A 344 -0.64 18.13 -10.04
C VAL A 344 -1.29 17.73 -8.72
N ASN A 345 -1.41 16.45 -8.50
CA ASN A 345 -1.82 15.90 -7.22
C ASN A 345 -0.60 15.38 -6.42
N ARG A 346 -0.84 14.66 -5.32
CA ARG A 346 0.21 14.29 -4.37
C ARG A 346 1.37 13.50 -5.00
N LYS A 347 1.10 12.54 -5.89
CA LYS A 347 2.12 11.67 -6.52
C LYS A 347 2.05 11.61 -8.05
N MET A 348 1.16 12.39 -8.67
CA MET A 348 1.00 12.43 -10.12
C MET A 348 1.11 13.87 -10.63
N ILE A 349 1.83 14.06 -11.71
CA ILE A 349 2.04 15.32 -12.38
C ILE A 349 1.70 15.13 -13.86
N ILE A 350 0.59 15.72 -14.29
CA ILE A 350 0.15 15.71 -15.70
C ILE A 350 0.41 17.08 -16.26
N LEU A 351 1.20 17.15 -17.31
CA LEU A 351 1.62 18.35 -17.98
C LEU A 351 1.28 18.28 -19.46
N LYS A 352 1.05 19.43 -20.05
CA LYS A 352 0.86 19.58 -21.49
C LYS A 352 1.94 20.49 -22.05
N VAL A 353 2.46 20.16 -23.22
CA VAL A 353 3.31 21.03 -24.02
C VAL A 353 2.48 21.60 -25.16
N ASP A 354 2.17 22.88 -25.08
CA ASP A 354 1.46 23.62 -26.13
C ASP A 354 2.45 24.46 -26.92
N TYR A 355 2.08 24.81 -28.16
CA TYR A 355 2.80 25.79 -28.97
C TYR A 355 2.74 27.17 -28.29
N GLU A 356 3.82 27.98 -28.38
CA GLU A 356 3.90 29.28 -27.71
C GLU A 356 2.93 30.32 -28.31
#